data_5ad264c3e1525d37591c70f2c606add1
#
_entry.id   5ad264c3e1525d37591c70f2c606add1
#
_cell.length_a   1.000
_cell.length_b   1.000
_cell.length_c   1.000
_cell.angle_alpha   90.00
_cell.angle_beta   90.00
_cell.angle_gamma   90.00
#
_symmetry.space_group_name_H-M   'P 1'
#
loop_
_entity.id
_entity.type
_entity.pdbx_description
1 polymer ?
#
loop_
_entity_poly.entity_id
_entity_poly.type
_entity_poly.pdbx_seq_one_letter_code
_entity_poly.pdbx_strand_id
1 'polypeptide(L)'
;MLDTGIPTMARPADRRRTWKWLVGAACTLLLLAWIGLGFVMLRTPERDYSTTRLSEQSLYQVTIHPDHDPIRINEMHSWTVNVETRSGTVVENETIMVDGDMPQHGHGRPSRPEVTRYLGNGDYLVEGMKFQMTGWWVMDFDLMVDDQSDRVSFNLLLK
;
A
#
# COMPACT_ATOMS: atom_id res chain seq x y z
N MET A 1 -67.21 -31.19 51.84
CA MET A 1 -66.89 -29.83 51.34
C MET A 1 -65.59 -29.98 50.50
N LEU A 2 -65.75 -30.19 49.17
CA LEU A 2 -64.61 -30.42 48.27
C LEU A 2 -64.30 -29.10 47.58
N ASP A 3 -63.13 -28.56 47.89
CA ASP A 3 -62.56 -27.36 47.24
C ASP A 3 -61.98 -27.77 45.86
N THR A 4 -62.67 -27.41 44.79
CA THR A 4 -62.22 -27.62 43.42
C THR A 4 -61.39 -26.41 42.98
N GLY A 5 -60.10 -26.45 43.31
CA GLY A 5 -59.13 -25.48 42.80
C GLY A 5 -59.03 -25.52 41.26
N ILE A 6 -59.52 -24.50 40.59
CA ILE A 6 -59.40 -24.31 39.13
C ILE A 6 -57.97 -23.90 38.82
N PRO A 7 -57.25 -24.65 37.94
CA PRO A 7 -55.90 -24.23 37.53
C PRO A 7 -55.97 -22.97 36.70
N THR A 8 -55.29 -21.91 37.13
CA THR A 8 -55.14 -20.68 36.37
C THR A 8 -54.28 -20.94 35.15
N MET A 9 -54.88 -20.96 33.97
CA MET A 9 -54.15 -21.06 32.69
C MET A 9 -53.25 -19.81 32.50
N ALA A 10 -51.93 -19.99 32.51
CA ALA A 10 -50.97 -18.94 32.16
C ALA A 10 -51.26 -18.44 30.73
N ARG A 11 -51.43 -17.13 30.58
CA ARG A 11 -51.61 -16.50 29.24
C ARG A 11 -50.40 -16.80 28.37
N PRO A 12 -50.57 -17.26 27.11
CA PRO A 12 -49.45 -17.45 26.20
C PRO A 12 -48.76 -16.10 25.96
N ALA A 13 -47.45 -16.08 26.16
CA ALA A 13 -46.63 -14.90 25.88
C ALA A 13 -46.91 -14.42 24.45
N ASP A 14 -47.11 -13.12 24.29
CA ASP A 14 -47.41 -12.49 22.99
C ASP A 14 -46.24 -12.66 22.01
N ARG A 15 -46.26 -13.74 21.26
CA ARG A 15 -45.25 -14.17 20.28
C ARG A 15 -45.04 -13.13 19.19
N ARG A 16 -46.02 -12.26 18.92
CA ARG A 16 -45.96 -11.22 17.90
C ARG A 16 -45.13 -10.01 18.41
N ARG A 17 -45.16 -9.75 19.70
CA ARG A 17 -44.43 -8.64 20.30
C ARG A 17 -42.93 -8.94 20.38
N THR A 18 -42.54 -10.16 20.75
CA THR A 18 -41.14 -10.61 20.80
C THR A 18 -40.50 -10.66 19.40
N TRP A 19 -41.27 -11.09 18.38
CA TRP A 19 -40.81 -11.10 17.00
C TRP A 19 -40.41 -9.70 16.50
N LYS A 20 -41.24 -8.68 16.77
CA LYS A 20 -40.93 -7.29 16.36
C LYS A 20 -39.63 -6.77 16.96
N TRP A 21 -39.34 -7.10 18.19
CA TRP A 21 -38.09 -6.74 18.85
C TRP A 21 -36.89 -7.49 18.26
N LEU A 22 -37.03 -8.75 17.93
CA LEU A 22 -35.97 -9.54 17.30
C LEU A 22 -35.66 -9.04 15.89
N VAL A 23 -36.66 -8.72 15.08
CA VAL A 23 -36.48 -8.15 13.74
C VAL A 23 -35.82 -6.77 13.84
N GLY A 24 -36.27 -5.91 14.76
CA GLY A 24 -35.64 -4.60 14.98
C GLY A 24 -34.17 -4.70 15.36
N ALA A 25 -33.84 -5.61 16.30
CA ALA A 25 -32.46 -5.85 16.70
C ALA A 25 -31.59 -6.39 15.55
N ALA A 26 -32.13 -7.30 14.72
CA ALA A 26 -31.40 -7.81 13.54
C ALA A 26 -31.15 -6.71 12.51
N CYS A 27 -32.14 -5.85 12.24
CA CYS A 27 -31.95 -4.71 11.31
C CYS A 27 -30.91 -3.70 11.82
N THR A 28 -30.90 -3.40 13.13
CA THR A 28 -29.89 -2.50 13.71
C THR A 28 -28.48 -3.10 13.64
N LEU A 29 -28.32 -4.39 13.90
CA LEU A 29 -27.02 -5.06 13.78
C LEU A 29 -26.52 -5.07 12.33
N LEU A 30 -27.40 -5.31 11.35
CA LEU A 30 -27.04 -5.23 9.93
C LEU A 30 -26.63 -3.81 9.53
N LEU A 31 -27.36 -2.79 9.96
CA LEU A 31 -26.99 -1.38 9.70
C LEU A 31 -25.62 -1.02 10.30
N LEU A 32 -25.35 -1.43 11.54
CA LEU A 32 -24.05 -1.20 12.17
C LEU A 32 -22.93 -1.94 11.46
N ALA A 33 -23.17 -3.17 10.99
CA ALA A 33 -22.22 -3.93 10.18
C ALA A 33 -21.93 -3.24 8.82
N TRP A 34 -22.95 -2.71 8.16
CA TRP A 34 -22.80 -1.94 6.93
C TRP A 34 -22.04 -0.63 7.13
N ILE A 35 -22.33 0.10 8.22
CA ILE A 35 -21.60 1.34 8.57
C ILE A 35 -20.15 1.01 8.90
N GLY A 36 -19.91 -0.06 9.67
CA GLY A 36 -18.56 -0.52 10.01
C GLY A 36 -17.75 -0.92 8.77
N LEU A 37 -18.37 -1.68 7.86
CA LEU A 37 -17.74 -2.08 6.60
C LEU A 37 -17.46 -0.88 5.69
N GLY A 38 -18.41 0.07 5.60
CA GLY A 38 -18.23 1.32 4.86
C GLY A 38 -17.07 2.15 5.42
N PHE A 39 -16.95 2.24 6.73
CA PHE A 39 -15.84 2.97 7.37
C PHE A 39 -14.47 2.33 7.12
N VAL A 40 -14.40 0.99 7.09
CA VAL A 40 -13.16 0.27 6.74
C VAL A 40 -12.79 0.48 5.28
N MET A 41 -13.77 0.48 4.37
CA MET A 41 -13.54 0.69 2.93
C MET A 41 -13.17 2.14 2.58
N LEU A 42 -13.53 3.12 3.42
CA LEU A 42 -13.21 4.55 3.21
C LEU A 42 -11.84 4.95 3.78
N ARG A 43 -11.14 4.07 4.48
CA ARG A 43 -9.76 4.33 4.92
C ARG A 43 -8.86 4.31 3.69
N THR A 44 -8.45 5.49 3.24
CA THR A 44 -7.32 5.57 2.30
C THR A 44 -6.09 4.99 3.00
N PRO A 45 -5.43 3.99 2.41
CA PRO A 45 -4.22 3.45 3.00
C PRO A 45 -3.18 4.58 3.13
N GLU A 46 -2.57 4.69 4.28
CA GLU A 46 -1.45 5.61 4.49
C GLU A 46 -0.32 5.21 3.53
N ARG A 47 0.20 6.20 2.78
CA ARG A 47 1.29 5.92 1.84
C ARG A 47 2.56 5.62 2.61
N ASP A 48 3.19 4.52 2.25
CA ASP A 48 4.50 4.15 2.77
C ASP A 48 5.57 4.94 2.03
N TYR A 49 6.32 5.77 2.76
CA TYR A 49 7.42 6.59 2.26
C TYR A 49 8.79 6.01 2.64
N SER A 50 8.86 4.73 2.99
CA SER A 50 10.12 4.05 3.29
C SER A 50 11.05 4.07 2.09
N THR A 51 12.34 4.28 2.32
CA THR A 51 13.39 4.20 1.31
C THR A 51 13.92 2.79 1.09
N THR A 52 13.47 1.82 1.88
CA THR A 52 13.79 0.39 1.74
C THR A 52 12.49 -0.39 1.64
N ARG A 53 12.34 -1.19 0.59
CA ARG A 53 11.13 -1.98 0.35
C ARG A 53 11.47 -3.33 -0.27
N LEU A 54 10.58 -4.30 -0.05
CA LEU A 54 10.59 -5.55 -0.81
C LEU A 54 9.90 -5.33 -2.17
N SER A 55 10.41 -5.99 -3.18
CA SER A 55 9.76 -6.09 -4.49
C SER A 55 8.42 -6.83 -4.41
N GLU A 56 7.56 -6.69 -5.42
CA GLU A 56 6.20 -7.20 -5.44
C GLU A 56 6.12 -8.72 -5.18
N GLN A 57 7.03 -9.48 -5.78
CA GLN A 57 7.14 -10.92 -5.58
C GLN A 57 8.00 -11.28 -4.36
N SER A 58 8.52 -10.26 -3.65
CA SER A 58 9.39 -10.42 -2.47
C SER A 58 10.69 -11.21 -2.77
N LEU A 59 11.18 -11.13 -3.98
CA LEU A 59 12.46 -11.74 -4.38
C LEU A 59 13.64 -10.88 -3.91
N TYR A 60 13.49 -9.56 -4.01
CA TYR A 60 14.54 -8.58 -3.74
C TYR A 60 14.14 -7.59 -2.65
N GLN A 61 15.11 -7.13 -1.90
CA GLN A 61 15.03 -5.94 -1.07
C GLN A 61 15.79 -4.81 -1.78
N VAL A 62 15.10 -3.71 -2.00
CA VAL A 62 15.66 -2.55 -2.69
C VAL A 62 15.69 -1.36 -1.75
N THR A 63 16.81 -0.64 -1.74
CA THR A 63 16.99 0.61 -0.97
C THR A 63 17.40 1.73 -1.91
N ILE A 64 16.74 2.87 -1.81
CA ILE A 64 17.04 4.06 -2.61
C ILE A 64 17.70 5.13 -1.76
N HIS A 65 18.75 5.75 -2.30
CA HIS A 65 19.50 6.84 -1.67
C HIS A 65 19.63 8.00 -2.66
N PRO A 66 18.80 9.05 -2.59
CA PRO A 66 18.98 10.28 -3.34
C PRO A 66 20.34 10.94 -2.98
N ASP A 67 21.02 11.51 -3.95
CA ASP A 67 22.27 12.27 -3.73
C ASP A 67 22.06 13.57 -2.95
N HIS A 68 20.83 14.09 -2.97
CA HIS A 68 20.41 15.28 -2.23
C HIS A 68 19.12 15.03 -1.45
N ASP A 69 19.15 15.40 -0.18
CA ASP A 69 17.97 15.46 0.66
C ASP A 69 17.92 16.84 1.37
N PRO A 70 16.90 17.67 1.14
CA PRO A 70 15.70 17.40 0.31
C PRO A 70 15.99 17.41 -1.19
N ILE A 71 15.22 16.57 -1.92
CA ILE A 71 15.26 16.53 -3.39
C ILE A 71 14.80 17.87 -3.96
N ARG A 72 15.61 18.46 -4.85
CA ARG A 72 15.34 19.78 -5.44
C ARG A 72 14.53 19.67 -6.72
N ILE A 73 13.58 20.60 -6.89
CA ILE A 73 12.73 20.66 -8.08
C ILE A 73 13.52 21.31 -9.25
N ASN A 74 13.30 20.77 -10.44
CA ASN A 74 13.91 21.22 -11.71
C ASN A 74 15.44 21.06 -11.80
N GLU A 75 16.06 20.42 -10.85
CA GLU A 75 17.48 20.02 -10.90
C GLU A 75 17.61 18.54 -11.33
N MET A 76 18.76 18.19 -11.89
CA MET A 76 19.11 16.80 -12.19
C MET A 76 19.75 16.18 -10.94
N HIS A 77 19.32 14.96 -10.63
CA HIS A 77 19.78 14.20 -9.47
C HIS A 77 20.39 12.87 -9.90
N SER A 78 21.28 12.37 -9.09
CA SER A 78 21.77 11.00 -9.12
C SER A 78 21.29 10.27 -7.88
N TRP A 79 21.01 8.99 -8.00
CA TRP A 79 20.59 8.16 -6.88
C TRP A 79 21.45 6.91 -6.83
N THR A 80 21.70 6.42 -5.63
CA THR A 80 22.23 5.07 -5.44
C THR A 80 21.05 4.15 -5.12
N VAL A 81 20.93 3.07 -5.90
CA VAL A 81 19.93 2.02 -5.69
C VAL A 81 20.67 0.77 -5.28
N ASN A 82 20.45 0.31 -4.06
CA ASN A 82 21.01 -0.94 -3.55
C ASN A 82 20.02 -2.06 -3.75
N VAL A 83 20.48 -3.20 -4.28
CA VAL A 83 19.66 -4.37 -4.54
C VAL A 83 20.29 -5.61 -3.89
N GLU A 84 19.52 -6.24 -3.04
CA GLU A 84 19.87 -7.49 -2.39
C GLU A 84 18.72 -8.49 -2.56
N THR A 85 19.03 -9.77 -2.51
CA THR A 85 18.00 -10.79 -2.35
C THR A 85 17.33 -10.63 -0.98
N ARG A 86 16.18 -11.22 -0.79
CA ARG A 86 15.51 -11.24 0.51
C ARG A 86 16.38 -11.82 1.66
N SER A 87 17.36 -12.64 1.35
CA SER A 87 18.31 -13.21 2.33
C SER A 87 19.51 -12.31 2.63
N GLY A 88 19.60 -11.14 1.98
CA GLY A 88 20.71 -10.21 2.12
C GLY A 88 21.93 -10.56 1.26
N THR A 89 21.74 -11.39 0.22
CA THR A 89 22.80 -11.64 -0.76
C THR A 89 22.79 -10.53 -1.79
N VAL A 90 23.95 -9.95 -2.03
CA VAL A 90 24.16 -8.89 -3.02
C VAL A 90 23.78 -9.39 -4.42
N VAL A 91 23.08 -8.56 -5.19
CA VAL A 91 22.74 -8.84 -6.58
C VAL A 91 23.65 -8.04 -7.49
N GLU A 92 24.32 -8.73 -8.43
CA GLU A 92 25.24 -8.15 -9.39
C GLU A 92 24.74 -8.39 -10.83
N ASN A 93 25.17 -7.53 -11.75
CA ASN A 93 24.84 -7.63 -13.18
C ASN A 93 23.34 -7.58 -13.51
N GLU A 94 22.61 -6.79 -12.74
CA GLU A 94 21.18 -6.60 -12.94
C GLU A 94 20.87 -5.52 -13.97
N THR A 95 19.81 -5.73 -14.74
CA THR A 95 19.20 -4.68 -15.54
C THR A 95 18.08 -4.02 -14.75
N ILE A 96 18.26 -2.76 -14.41
CA ILE A 96 17.26 -1.96 -13.70
C ILE A 96 16.72 -0.91 -14.65
N MET A 97 15.42 -0.98 -14.94
CA MET A 97 14.70 0.10 -15.62
C MET A 97 14.02 0.98 -14.60
N VAL A 98 14.14 2.29 -14.77
CA VAL A 98 13.62 3.27 -13.82
C VAL A 98 12.55 4.11 -14.49
N ASP A 99 11.35 4.11 -13.90
CA ASP A 99 10.25 4.97 -14.31
C ASP A 99 9.61 5.68 -13.11
N GLY A 100 8.66 6.55 -13.35
CA GLY A 100 7.88 7.21 -12.31
C GLY A 100 6.95 8.26 -12.86
N ASP A 101 5.93 8.53 -12.07
CA ASP A 101 4.91 9.50 -12.44
C ASP A 101 4.36 10.24 -11.22
N MET A 102 3.47 11.19 -11.50
CA MET A 102 2.59 11.81 -10.52
C MET A 102 1.17 11.32 -10.74
N PRO A 103 0.69 10.30 -10.01
CA PRO A 103 -0.62 9.69 -10.25
C PRO A 103 -1.79 10.68 -10.20
N GLN A 104 -1.65 11.77 -9.43
CA GLN A 104 -2.68 12.81 -9.31
C GLN A 104 -2.75 13.75 -10.52
N HIS A 105 -1.72 13.80 -11.36
CA HIS A 105 -1.62 14.74 -12.48
C HIS A 105 -1.59 14.05 -13.84
N GLY A 106 -1.42 12.73 -13.88
CA GLY A 106 -1.30 11.96 -15.12
C GLY A 106 -0.09 12.36 -15.98
N HIS A 107 0.94 12.91 -15.36
CA HIS A 107 2.17 13.32 -16.01
C HIS A 107 3.29 12.35 -15.67
N GLY A 108 3.97 11.85 -16.68
CA GLY A 108 5.25 11.17 -16.53
C GLY A 108 6.38 12.16 -16.16
N ARG A 109 7.56 11.61 -15.96
CA ARG A 109 8.77 12.43 -15.68
C ARG A 109 9.27 13.16 -16.91
N PRO A 110 9.89 14.34 -16.74
CA PRO A 110 10.47 15.11 -17.84
C PRO A 110 11.79 14.53 -18.35
N SER A 111 12.35 13.53 -17.68
CA SER A 111 13.65 12.93 -17.97
C SER A 111 13.56 11.41 -18.01
N ARG A 112 14.57 10.78 -18.56
CA ARG A 112 14.72 9.31 -18.63
C ARG A 112 15.94 8.95 -17.79
N PRO A 113 15.76 8.57 -16.50
CA PRO A 113 16.86 8.09 -15.70
C PRO A 113 17.29 6.70 -16.16
N GLU A 114 18.58 6.47 -16.05
CA GLU A 114 19.23 5.22 -16.46
C GLU A 114 20.24 4.80 -15.40
N VAL A 115 20.43 3.50 -15.26
CA VAL A 115 21.56 2.96 -14.51
C VAL A 115 22.80 3.16 -15.38
N THR A 116 23.71 3.97 -14.89
CA THR A 116 24.94 4.30 -15.63
C THR A 116 26.13 3.51 -15.15
N ARG A 117 26.11 2.99 -13.93
CA ARG A 117 27.26 2.28 -13.36
C ARG A 117 26.86 1.39 -12.19
N TYR A 118 27.46 0.20 -12.14
CA TYR A 118 27.52 -0.62 -10.93
C TYR A 118 28.67 -0.15 -10.03
N LEU A 119 28.39 0.12 -8.76
CA LEU A 119 29.34 0.65 -7.80
C LEU A 119 29.99 -0.43 -6.92
N GLY A 120 29.49 -1.66 -6.99
CA GLY A 120 29.84 -2.77 -6.10
C GLY A 120 28.85 -2.95 -4.95
N ASN A 121 28.87 -4.10 -4.31
CA ASN A 121 28.04 -4.45 -3.16
C ASN A 121 26.52 -4.27 -3.37
N GLY A 122 26.02 -4.51 -4.60
CA GLY A 122 24.63 -4.33 -4.95
C GLY A 122 24.21 -2.88 -5.21
N ASP A 123 25.13 -1.93 -5.19
CA ASP A 123 24.88 -0.53 -5.43
C ASP A 123 24.96 -0.19 -6.93
N TYR A 124 23.91 0.46 -7.42
CA TYR A 124 23.79 0.93 -8.82
C TYR A 124 23.60 2.45 -8.83
N LEU A 125 24.40 3.13 -9.63
CA LEU A 125 24.24 4.57 -9.86
C LEU A 125 23.17 4.79 -10.92
N VAL A 126 22.11 5.50 -10.52
CA VAL A 126 21.05 5.96 -11.42
C VAL A 126 21.23 7.45 -11.62
N GLU A 127 21.39 7.88 -12.87
CA GLU A 127 21.52 9.29 -13.23
C GLU A 127 20.35 9.75 -14.09
N GLY A 128 20.17 11.05 -14.20
CA GLY A 128 19.13 11.63 -15.05
C GLY A 128 17.76 11.76 -14.35
N MET A 129 17.69 11.65 -13.05
CA MET A 129 16.46 11.89 -12.28
C MET A 129 16.12 13.38 -12.28
N LYS A 130 14.89 13.74 -12.65
CA LYS A 130 14.40 15.11 -12.57
C LYS A 130 12.93 15.15 -12.19
N PHE A 131 12.60 16.04 -11.27
CA PHE A 131 11.24 16.29 -10.82
C PHE A 131 10.88 17.75 -11.12
N GLN A 132 9.77 17.98 -11.82
CA GLN A 132 9.36 19.32 -12.23
C GLN A 132 8.38 20.00 -11.26
N MET A 133 7.81 19.25 -10.32
CA MET A 133 6.77 19.76 -9.43
C MET A 133 6.90 19.16 -8.03
N THR A 134 6.45 19.93 -7.03
CA THR A 134 6.22 19.40 -5.67
C THR A 134 5.00 18.49 -5.65
N GLY A 135 4.89 17.66 -4.62
CA GLY A 135 3.76 16.76 -4.44
C GLY A 135 4.16 15.30 -4.35
N TRP A 136 3.17 14.42 -4.51
CA TRP A 136 3.36 12.99 -4.41
C TRP A 136 3.76 12.40 -5.77
N TRP A 137 4.91 11.71 -5.75
CA TRP A 137 5.47 10.95 -6.86
C TRP A 137 5.54 9.47 -6.53
N VAL A 138 5.44 8.65 -7.55
CA VAL A 138 5.75 7.21 -7.48
C VAL A 138 6.95 6.95 -8.39
N MET A 139 7.95 6.27 -7.84
CA MET A 139 9.12 5.81 -8.57
C MET A 139 9.10 4.32 -8.68
N ASP A 140 9.14 3.80 -9.89
CA ASP A 140 9.13 2.38 -10.20
C ASP A 140 10.50 1.92 -10.67
N PHE A 141 10.94 0.79 -10.13
CA PHE A 141 12.15 0.11 -10.53
C PHE A 141 11.78 -1.30 -10.97
N ASP A 142 11.92 -1.56 -12.26
CA ASP A 142 11.76 -2.89 -12.83
C ASP A 142 13.12 -3.57 -12.83
N LEU A 143 13.23 -4.65 -12.07
CA LEU A 143 14.44 -5.43 -11.85
C LEU A 143 14.40 -6.65 -12.75
N MET A 144 15.46 -6.90 -13.50
CA MET A 144 15.61 -8.09 -14.33
C MET A 144 16.94 -8.77 -14.02
N VAL A 145 16.86 -9.85 -13.25
CA VAL A 145 17.99 -10.67 -12.81
C VAL A 145 17.87 -12.02 -13.49
N ASP A 146 18.85 -12.38 -14.30
CA ASP A 146 18.79 -13.56 -15.16
C ASP A 146 17.47 -13.54 -15.99
N ASP A 147 16.62 -14.54 -15.83
CA ASP A 147 15.31 -14.64 -16.51
C ASP A 147 14.12 -14.26 -15.59
N GLN A 148 14.40 -13.69 -14.41
CA GLN A 148 13.37 -13.30 -13.45
C GLN A 148 13.18 -11.78 -13.48
N SER A 149 11.93 -11.34 -13.61
CA SER A 149 11.55 -9.94 -13.48
C SER A 149 10.73 -9.70 -12.23
N ASP A 150 11.03 -8.64 -11.51
CA ASP A 150 10.26 -8.19 -10.36
C ASP A 150 10.20 -6.65 -10.36
N ARG A 151 9.28 -6.06 -9.62
CA ARG A 151 9.09 -4.61 -9.55
C ARG A 151 9.06 -4.14 -8.11
N VAL A 152 9.58 -2.95 -7.87
CA VAL A 152 9.41 -2.24 -6.61
C VAL A 152 9.03 -0.79 -6.87
N SER A 153 8.05 -0.28 -6.10
CA SER A 153 7.57 1.09 -6.21
C SER A 153 7.83 1.85 -4.91
N PHE A 154 8.31 3.08 -5.03
CA PHE A 154 8.56 3.98 -3.90
C PHE A 154 7.70 5.22 -4.00
N ASN A 155 7.08 5.61 -2.89
CA ASN A 155 6.39 6.89 -2.80
C ASN A 155 7.37 7.97 -2.33
N LEU A 156 7.31 9.12 -2.96
CA LEU A 156 8.08 10.31 -2.58
C LEU A 156 7.12 11.47 -2.35
N LEU A 157 7.40 12.28 -1.34
CA LEU A 157 6.70 13.53 -1.11
C LEU A 157 7.67 14.70 -1.24
N LEU A 158 7.68 15.35 -2.37
CA LEU A 158 8.53 16.52 -2.65
C LEU A 158 7.84 17.80 -2.16
N LYS A 159 8.58 18.63 -1.44
CA LYS A 159 8.10 19.88 -0.80
C LYS A 159 8.67 21.12 -1.46
#